data_ea7284b93cd67dbd358be9edbebcd878
#
_entry.id   ea7284b93cd67dbd358be9edbebcd878
#
_cell.length_a   1.000
_cell.length_b   1.000
_cell.length_c   1.000
_cell.angle_alpha   90.00
_cell.angle_beta   90.00
_cell.angle_gamma   90.00
#
_symmetry.space_group_name_H-M   'P 1'
#
loop_
_entity.id
_entity.type
_entity.pdbx_description
1 polymer ?
#
loop_
_entity_poly.entity_id
_entity_poly.type
_entity_poly.pdbx_seq_one_letter_code
_entity_poly.pdbx_strand_id
1 'polypeptide(L)'
;MELNEYQKRAMDTCMLSCDNFSYMALNLVAEVGEFVGKVAKQIRKENIEIGDNRLWYRFTETDAAYACDGELMSEAGDIFWQLAGLCAVMGWDLEDIAQLNLKKLASRQERGLIDGNGDNR
;
A
#
# COMPACT_ATOMS: atom_id res chain seq x y z
N MET A 1 -0.40 16.77 6.59
CA MET A 1 -0.42 16.77 5.10
C MET A 1 -1.72 16.11 4.66
N GLU A 2 -2.44 16.78 3.78
CA GLU A 2 -3.69 16.27 3.21
C GLU A 2 -3.41 15.27 2.07
N LEU A 3 -4.34 14.34 1.81
CA LEU A 3 -4.15 13.31 0.78
C LEU A 3 -3.99 13.90 -0.62
N ASN A 4 -4.74 14.95 -0.95
CA ASN A 4 -4.62 15.61 -2.26
C ASN A 4 -3.29 16.38 -2.40
N GLU A 5 -2.77 16.93 -1.31
CA GLU A 5 -1.43 17.52 -1.29
C GLU A 5 -0.37 16.45 -1.56
N TYR A 6 -0.48 15.30 -0.89
CA TYR A 6 0.40 14.17 -1.16
C TYR A 6 0.34 13.75 -2.61
N GLN A 7 -0.87 13.52 -3.15
CA GLN A 7 -1.05 13.09 -4.54
C GLN A 7 -0.38 14.05 -5.52
N LYS A 8 -0.58 15.35 -5.35
CA LYS A 8 0.05 16.37 -6.19
C LYS A 8 1.57 16.29 -6.14
N ARG A 9 2.14 16.30 -4.93
CA ARG A 9 3.59 16.24 -4.73
C ARG A 9 4.21 14.93 -5.22
N ALA A 10 3.49 13.82 -5.04
CA ALA A 10 3.91 12.52 -5.56
C ALA A 10 3.96 12.55 -7.09
N MET A 11 2.94 13.11 -7.74
CA MET A 11 2.91 13.19 -9.21
C MET A 11 3.92 14.16 -9.81
N ASP A 12 4.42 15.13 -9.05
CA ASP A 12 5.54 15.97 -9.47
C ASP A 12 6.83 15.15 -9.71
N THR A 13 6.93 13.94 -9.14
CA THR A 13 8.04 13.01 -9.37
C THR A 13 7.78 12.01 -10.51
N CYS A 14 6.60 12.04 -11.13
CA CYS A 14 6.21 11.08 -12.14
C CYS A 14 6.89 11.39 -13.48
N MET A 15 7.60 10.42 -14.03
CA MET A 15 8.17 10.52 -15.37
C MET A 15 7.06 10.51 -16.42
N LEU A 16 7.27 11.26 -17.53
CA LEU A 16 6.30 11.33 -18.62
C LEU A 16 5.94 9.94 -19.18
N SER A 17 6.90 9.03 -19.27
CA SER A 17 6.69 7.64 -19.72
C SER A 17 5.85 6.80 -18.75
N CYS A 18 5.69 7.24 -17.52
CA CYS A 18 4.95 6.54 -16.46
C CYS A 18 3.56 7.15 -16.22
N ASP A 19 3.28 8.33 -16.76
CA ASP A 19 2.02 9.06 -16.59
C ASP A 19 0.95 8.50 -17.54
N ASN A 20 0.55 7.25 -17.30
CA ASN A 20 -0.49 6.56 -18.07
C ASN A 20 -1.10 5.41 -17.26
N PHE A 21 -2.29 5.00 -17.67
CA PHE A 21 -3.04 3.94 -17.00
C PHE A 21 -2.28 2.61 -16.96
N SER A 22 -1.73 2.19 -18.09
CA SER A 22 -1.07 0.88 -18.20
C SER A 22 0.09 0.75 -17.23
N TYR A 23 0.96 1.76 -17.16
CA TYR A 23 2.07 1.78 -16.21
C TYR A 23 1.56 1.76 -14.77
N MET A 24 0.65 2.68 -14.41
CA MET A 24 0.16 2.81 -13.04
C MET A 24 -0.56 1.55 -12.56
N ALA A 25 -1.35 0.89 -13.40
CA ALA A 25 -2.04 -0.34 -13.05
C ALA A 25 -1.07 -1.53 -12.91
N LEU A 26 -0.18 -1.73 -13.88
CA LEU A 26 0.76 -2.85 -13.88
C LEU A 26 1.80 -2.71 -12.77
N ASN A 27 2.34 -1.52 -12.58
CA ASN A 27 3.39 -1.32 -11.59
C ASN A 27 2.85 -1.36 -10.15
N LEU A 28 1.57 -1.08 -9.92
CA LEU A 28 0.95 -1.27 -8.61
C LEU A 28 1.09 -2.73 -8.13
N VAL A 29 0.86 -3.69 -9.02
CA VAL A 29 1.05 -5.13 -8.72
C VAL A 29 2.52 -5.44 -8.46
N ALA A 30 3.44 -4.83 -9.23
CA ALA A 30 4.87 -5.01 -9.06
C ALA A 30 5.34 -4.51 -7.68
N GLU A 31 4.89 -3.33 -7.24
CA GLU A 31 5.25 -2.77 -5.92
C GLU A 31 4.73 -3.63 -4.76
N VAL A 32 3.51 -4.16 -4.86
CA VAL A 32 3.00 -5.15 -3.89
C VAL A 32 3.90 -6.39 -3.88
N GLY A 33 4.31 -6.86 -5.05
CA GLY A 33 5.25 -7.97 -5.20
C GLY A 33 6.61 -7.70 -4.57
N GLU A 34 7.13 -6.48 -4.67
CA GLU A 34 8.41 -6.09 -4.04
C GLU A 34 8.31 -6.09 -2.51
N PHE A 35 7.22 -5.59 -1.94
CA PHE A 35 6.97 -5.65 -0.51
C PHE A 35 7.00 -7.11 0.00
N VAL A 36 6.17 -7.98 -0.57
CA VAL A 36 6.10 -9.39 -0.12
C VAL A 36 7.36 -10.17 -0.48
N GLY A 37 8.05 -9.80 -1.55
CA GLY A 37 9.34 -10.37 -1.95
C GLY A 37 10.43 -10.10 -0.92
N LYS A 38 10.47 -8.90 -0.33
CA LYS A 38 11.38 -8.57 0.77
C LYS A 38 11.06 -9.38 2.02
N VAL A 39 9.79 -9.55 2.37
CA VAL A 39 9.38 -10.44 3.48
C VAL A 39 9.84 -11.88 3.22
N ALA A 40 9.57 -12.42 2.05
CA ALA A 40 9.96 -13.79 1.68
C ALA A 40 11.47 -13.98 1.75
N LYS A 41 12.26 -13.00 1.30
CA LYS A 41 13.73 -13.02 1.40
C LYS A 41 14.20 -13.11 2.85
N GLN A 42 13.60 -12.33 3.75
CA GLN A 42 13.96 -12.34 5.16
C GLN A 42 13.51 -13.63 5.88
N ILE A 43 12.40 -14.23 5.46
CA ILE A 43 11.99 -15.57 5.93
C ILE A 43 13.03 -16.60 5.51
N ARG A 44 13.46 -16.58 4.25
CA ARG A 44 14.48 -17.50 3.73
C ARG A 44 15.83 -17.38 4.46
N LYS A 45 16.15 -16.18 4.94
CA LYS A 45 17.35 -15.90 5.75
C LYS A 45 17.16 -16.16 7.24
N GLU A 46 15.98 -16.63 7.65
CA GLU A 46 15.62 -16.88 9.04
C GLU A 46 15.63 -15.62 9.95
N ASN A 47 15.50 -14.44 9.36
CA ASN A 47 15.46 -13.16 10.06
C ASN A 47 14.04 -12.72 10.43
N ILE A 48 13.05 -13.26 9.75
CA ILE A 48 11.62 -13.02 9.98
C ILE A 48 10.89 -14.34 9.98
N GLU A 49 9.90 -14.45 10.83
CA GLU A 49 8.90 -15.52 10.76
C GLU A 49 7.48 -14.95 10.86
N ILE A 50 6.53 -15.69 10.33
CA ILE A 50 5.11 -15.41 10.51
C ILE A 50 4.56 -16.44 11.50
N GLY A 51 4.06 -15.96 12.64
CA GLY A 51 3.46 -16.77 13.68
C GLY A 51 2.37 -15.99 14.40
N ASP A 52 1.33 -16.67 14.86
CA ASP A 52 0.17 -16.05 15.52
C ASP A 52 -0.45 -14.90 14.69
N ASN A 53 -0.49 -15.06 13.37
CA ASN A 53 -0.94 -14.03 12.41
C ASN A 53 -0.14 -12.72 12.49
N ARG A 54 1.11 -12.78 12.89
CA ARG A 54 2.00 -11.62 13.00
C ARG A 54 3.35 -11.90 12.37
N LEU A 55 4.02 -10.83 11.98
CA LEU A 55 5.38 -10.85 11.52
C LEU A 55 6.31 -10.58 12.71
N TRP A 56 7.25 -11.50 12.96
CA TRP A 56 8.23 -11.41 14.04
C TRP A 56 9.62 -11.24 13.47
N TYR A 57 10.37 -10.24 13.98
CA TYR A 57 11.78 -10.06 13.66
C TYR A 57 12.65 -10.91 14.58
N ARG A 58 13.58 -11.66 14.00
CA ARG A 58 14.52 -12.54 14.71
C ARG A 58 15.95 -12.05 14.66
N PHE A 59 16.14 -10.77 14.43
CA PHE A 59 17.47 -10.16 14.46
C PHE A 59 18.00 -10.14 15.90
N THR A 60 19.30 -10.50 16.06
CA THR A 60 20.00 -10.38 17.33
C THR A 60 20.35 -8.94 17.68
N GLU A 61 20.41 -8.06 16.66
CA GLU A 61 20.72 -6.63 16.80
C GLU A 61 19.48 -5.80 16.51
N THR A 62 19.17 -4.85 17.41
CA THR A 62 18.02 -3.96 17.28
C THR A 62 18.09 -3.08 16.02
N ASP A 63 19.29 -2.57 15.66
CA ASP A 63 19.48 -1.74 14.49
C ASP A 63 19.17 -2.48 13.18
N ALA A 64 19.47 -3.79 13.10
CA ALA A 64 19.14 -4.62 11.95
C ALA A 64 17.62 -4.81 11.80
N ALA A 65 16.89 -4.97 12.93
CA ALA A 65 15.44 -5.05 12.91
C ALA A 65 14.80 -3.73 12.43
N TYR A 66 15.27 -2.59 12.91
CA TYR A 66 14.81 -1.28 12.47
C TYR A 66 15.12 -1.03 11.00
N ALA A 67 16.29 -1.44 10.51
CA ALA A 67 16.64 -1.30 9.09
C ALA A 67 15.70 -2.15 8.20
N CYS A 68 15.39 -3.37 8.61
CA CYS A 68 14.47 -4.25 7.89
C CYS A 68 13.04 -3.66 7.87
N ASP A 69 12.56 -3.16 9.00
CA ASP A 69 11.26 -2.51 9.10
C ASP A 69 11.19 -1.26 8.22
N GLY A 70 12.25 -0.44 8.22
CA GLY A 70 12.37 0.74 7.34
C GLY A 70 12.32 0.39 5.86
N GLU A 71 12.92 -0.71 5.43
CA GLU A 71 12.82 -1.19 4.06
C GLU A 71 11.37 -1.58 3.69
N LEU A 72 10.67 -2.28 4.58
CA LEU A 72 9.26 -2.63 4.36
C LEU A 72 8.35 -1.40 4.31
N MET A 73 8.61 -0.42 5.18
CA MET A 73 7.91 0.87 5.14
C MET A 73 8.14 1.61 3.83
N SER A 74 9.36 1.56 3.29
CA SER A 74 9.68 2.16 1.98
C SER A 74 8.85 1.53 0.86
N GLU A 75 8.79 0.19 0.81
CA GLU A 75 7.97 -0.51 -0.20
C GLU A 75 6.47 -0.20 -0.04
N ALA A 76 5.98 -0.09 1.19
CA ALA A 76 4.60 0.35 1.43
C ALA A 76 4.36 1.78 0.90
N GLY A 77 5.37 2.65 1.03
CA GLY A 77 5.36 4.00 0.44
C GLY A 77 5.26 3.97 -1.08
N ASP A 78 5.98 3.06 -1.74
CA ASP A 78 5.94 2.91 -3.19
C ASP A 78 4.58 2.38 -3.69
N ILE A 79 3.95 1.47 -2.94
CA ILE A 79 2.56 1.06 -3.19
C ILE A 79 1.60 2.27 -3.09
N PHE A 80 1.79 3.10 -2.07
CA PHE A 80 0.95 4.29 -1.87
C PHE A 80 1.14 5.32 -2.98
N TRP A 81 2.39 5.55 -3.41
CA TRP A 81 2.71 6.39 -4.57
C TRP A 81 2.02 5.87 -5.83
N GLN A 82 2.09 4.57 -6.07
CA GLN A 82 1.52 3.94 -7.25
C GLN A 82 -0.01 4.04 -7.27
N LEU A 83 -0.67 3.90 -6.10
CA LEU A 83 -2.10 4.10 -5.96
C LEU A 83 -2.49 5.56 -6.24
N ALA A 84 -1.72 6.52 -5.71
CA ALA A 84 -1.94 7.93 -5.99
C ALA A 84 -1.82 8.25 -7.49
N GLY A 85 -0.85 7.64 -8.16
CA GLY A 85 -0.66 7.74 -9.61
C GLY A 85 -1.81 7.14 -10.41
N LEU A 86 -2.28 5.97 -10.03
CA LEU A 86 -3.45 5.35 -10.65
C LEU A 86 -4.68 6.25 -10.53
N CYS A 87 -4.93 6.80 -9.36
CA CYS A 87 -6.03 7.75 -9.16
C CYS A 87 -5.85 9.00 -10.05
N ALA A 88 -4.64 9.53 -10.15
CA ALA A 88 -4.36 10.71 -10.96
C ALA A 88 -4.66 10.49 -12.45
N VAL A 89 -4.20 9.37 -13.03
CA VAL A 89 -4.47 9.06 -14.46
C VAL A 89 -5.94 8.75 -14.74
N MET A 90 -6.70 8.38 -13.71
CA MET A 90 -8.15 8.21 -13.78
C MET A 90 -8.92 9.51 -13.57
N GLY A 91 -8.24 10.61 -13.25
CA GLY A 91 -8.87 11.89 -12.93
C GLY A 91 -9.57 11.90 -11.56
N TRP A 92 -9.14 11.04 -10.64
CA TRP A 92 -9.71 10.95 -9.29
C TRP A 92 -8.79 11.62 -8.26
N ASP A 93 -9.39 12.39 -7.38
CA ASP A 93 -8.71 12.89 -6.20
C ASP A 93 -8.57 11.80 -5.14
N LEU A 94 -7.37 11.63 -4.61
CA LEU A 94 -7.09 10.59 -3.61
C LEU A 94 -7.94 10.76 -2.34
N GLU A 95 -8.20 12.01 -1.96
CA GLU A 95 -9.12 12.34 -0.85
C GLU A 95 -10.53 11.79 -1.09
N ASP A 96 -11.08 11.96 -2.29
CA ASP A 96 -12.41 11.48 -2.63
C ASP A 96 -12.49 9.95 -2.57
N ILE A 97 -11.47 9.26 -3.02
CA ILE A 97 -11.39 7.79 -2.93
C ILE A 97 -11.40 7.33 -1.46
N ALA A 98 -10.63 8.00 -0.61
CA ALA A 98 -10.59 7.70 0.82
C ALA A 98 -11.97 7.95 1.48
N GLN A 99 -12.60 9.10 1.19
CA GLN A 99 -13.92 9.44 1.72
C GLN A 99 -15.01 8.47 1.24
N LEU A 100 -14.99 8.09 -0.03
CA LEU A 100 -15.92 7.13 -0.58
C LEU A 100 -15.79 5.76 0.10
N ASN A 101 -14.56 5.31 0.33
CA ASN A 101 -14.28 4.07 1.03
C ASN A 101 -14.82 4.12 2.48
N LEU A 102 -14.55 5.19 3.22
CA LEU A 102 -15.05 5.37 4.59
C LEU A 102 -16.57 5.36 4.66
N LYS A 103 -17.24 6.03 3.74
CA LYS A 103 -18.72 6.02 3.67
C LYS A 103 -19.27 4.62 3.43
N LYS A 104 -18.65 3.88 2.51
CA LYS A 104 -19.02 2.48 2.24
C LYS A 104 -18.86 1.61 3.49
N LEU A 105 -17.73 1.73 4.20
CA LEU A 105 -17.47 0.97 5.42
C LEU A 105 -18.41 1.34 6.57
N ALA A 106 -18.69 2.62 6.77
CA ALA A 106 -19.64 3.09 7.79
C ALA A 106 -21.03 2.52 7.53
N SER A 107 -21.51 2.56 6.29
CA SER A 107 -22.80 1.98 5.92
C SER A 107 -22.86 0.46 6.20
N ARG A 108 -21.80 -0.27 5.87
CA ARG A 108 -21.72 -1.72 6.16
C ARG A 108 -21.73 -1.98 7.66
N GLN A 109 -21.03 -1.18 8.45
CA GLN A 109 -21.00 -1.30 9.91
C GLN A 109 -22.39 -1.06 10.53
N GLU A 110 -23.09 0.01 10.14
CA GLU A 110 -24.44 0.31 10.60
C GLU A 110 -25.45 -0.81 10.28
N ARG A 111 -25.32 -1.42 9.11
CA ARG A 111 -26.19 -2.51 8.66
C ARG A 111 -25.76 -3.91 9.15
N GLY A 112 -24.65 -4.02 9.89
CA GLY A 112 -24.10 -5.29 10.36
C GLY A 112 -23.56 -6.19 9.23
N LEU A 113 -23.09 -5.59 8.11
CA LEU A 113 -22.65 -6.32 6.91
C LEU A 113 -21.15 -6.25 6.65
N ILE A 114 -20.33 -5.89 7.65
CA ILE A 114 -18.87 -5.82 7.49
C ILE A 114 -18.31 -7.17 7.04
N ASP A 115 -18.75 -8.28 7.67
CA ASP A 115 -18.38 -9.63 7.30
C ASP A 115 -19.32 -10.20 6.22
N GLY A 116 -19.59 -9.44 5.20
CA GLY A 116 -20.39 -9.89 4.06
C GLY A 116 -19.53 -10.11 2.81
N ASN A 117 -20.18 -10.51 1.73
CA ASN A 117 -19.55 -10.74 0.43
C ASN A 117 -20.00 -9.71 -0.60
N GLY A 118 -19.05 -9.28 -1.44
CA GLY A 118 -19.30 -8.38 -2.54
C GLY A 118 -19.45 -6.90 -2.14
N ASP A 119 -19.36 -6.01 -3.12
CA ASP A 119 -19.43 -4.57 -2.88
C ASP A 119 -20.86 -4.03 -2.72
N ASN A 120 -21.87 -4.77 -3.13
CA ASN A 120 -23.26 -4.38 -3.06
C ASN A 120 -23.98 -4.79 -1.76
N ARG A 121 -23.25 -5.36 -0.80
CA ARG A 121 -23.82 -5.73 0.50
C ARG A 121 -24.15 -4.57 1.38
#